data_84ca0dc3e133de28a0cadc019e3c88f3
#
_entry.id   84ca0dc3e133de28a0cadc019e3c88f3
#
_cell.length_a   1.000
_cell.length_b   1.000
_cell.length_c   1.000
_cell.angle_alpha   90.00
_cell.angle_beta   90.00
_cell.angle_gamma   90.00
#
_symmetry.space_group_name_H-M   'P 1'
#
loop_
_entity.id
_entity.type
_entity.pdbx_description
1 polymer ?
#
loop_
_entity_poly.entity_id
_entity_poly.type
_entity_poly.pdbx_seq_one_letter_code
_entity_poly.pdbx_strand_id
1 'polypeptide(L)'
;MKKDYFSHLRPDEKHIIKYKGTEAPFTGEYNDFFEAGVFICRACEAPLYESNTKFNSGCGWPSFDDELARAVVRYEDLSGGRVRTEICCAKCDGHLGHVFEGEQITAKNRRHCVNSLSIKFIPHNHLQTATFGAGCFWHVEKLFRETTG
;
A
#
# COMPACT_ATOMS: atom_id res chain seq x y z
N MET A 1 1.90 3.99 24.94
CA MET A 1 0.73 3.19 24.55
C MET A 1 0.62 3.13 23.05
N LYS A 2 0.40 1.93 22.54
CA LYS A 2 0.31 1.72 21.10
C LYS A 2 -1.04 2.18 20.57
N LYS A 3 -1.03 2.94 19.49
CA LYS A 3 -2.28 3.37 18.87
C LYS A 3 -2.91 2.21 18.12
N ASP A 4 -4.22 2.08 18.25
CA ASP A 4 -4.97 1.04 17.54
C ASP A 4 -5.38 1.60 16.17
N TYR A 5 -4.72 1.11 15.12
CA TYR A 5 -5.02 1.53 13.76
C TYR A 5 -6.09 0.67 13.07
N PHE A 6 -6.51 -0.41 13.73
CA PHE A 6 -7.36 -1.40 13.05
C PHE A 6 -8.81 -1.38 13.49
N SER A 7 -9.15 -0.67 14.58
CA SER A 7 -10.51 -0.73 15.15
C SER A 7 -11.57 -0.20 14.19
N HIS A 8 -11.24 0.74 13.30
CA HIS A 8 -12.19 1.33 12.37
C HIS A 8 -12.39 0.50 11.10
N LEU A 9 -11.62 -0.56 10.91
CA LEU A 9 -11.67 -1.36 9.69
C LEU A 9 -12.90 -2.26 9.69
N ARG A 10 -13.46 -2.50 8.49
CA ARG A 10 -14.52 -3.48 8.32
C ARG A 10 -13.97 -4.89 8.52
N PRO A 11 -14.83 -5.89 8.78
CA PRO A 11 -14.34 -7.27 8.98
C PRO A 11 -13.51 -7.80 7.81
N ASP A 12 -13.90 -7.51 6.56
CA ASP A 12 -13.14 -7.96 5.39
C ASP A 12 -11.77 -7.29 5.32
N GLU A 13 -11.70 -6.01 5.70
CA GLU A 13 -10.42 -5.28 5.73
C GLU A 13 -9.53 -5.82 6.85
N LYS A 14 -10.10 -6.11 8.01
CA LYS A 14 -9.32 -6.69 9.12
C LYS A 14 -8.78 -8.06 8.77
N HIS A 15 -9.56 -8.86 8.04
CA HIS A 15 -9.11 -10.18 7.64
C HIS A 15 -7.80 -10.10 6.85
N ILE A 16 -7.67 -9.10 5.99
CA ILE A 16 -6.48 -8.90 5.17
C ILE A 16 -5.37 -8.23 5.98
N ILE A 17 -5.68 -7.08 6.59
CA ILE A 17 -4.66 -6.20 7.17
C ILE A 17 -4.15 -6.72 8.51
N LYS A 18 -5.06 -7.12 9.38
CA LYS A 18 -4.70 -7.56 10.73
C LYS A 18 -4.35 -9.04 10.77
N TYR A 19 -5.11 -9.86 10.06
CA TYR A 19 -4.96 -11.31 10.14
C TYR A 19 -4.22 -11.92 8.95
N LYS A 20 -3.64 -11.07 8.08
CA LYS A 20 -2.75 -11.48 6.99
C LYS A 20 -3.41 -12.38 5.97
N GLY A 21 -4.69 -12.11 5.69
CA GLY A 21 -5.40 -12.82 4.64
C GLY A 21 -4.99 -12.33 3.26
N THR A 22 -5.57 -12.96 2.24
CA THR A 22 -5.33 -12.60 0.85
C THR A 22 -6.68 -12.53 0.14
N GLU A 23 -6.95 -11.41 -0.54
CA GLU A 23 -8.18 -11.32 -1.34
C GLU A 23 -8.07 -12.20 -2.57
N ALA A 24 -9.22 -12.60 -3.14
CA ALA A 24 -9.22 -13.43 -4.34
C ALA A 24 -8.64 -12.65 -5.52
N PRO A 25 -7.89 -13.31 -6.41
CA PRO A 25 -7.30 -12.61 -7.55
C PRO A 25 -8.38 -12.03 -8.46
N PHE A 26 -8.08 -10.88 -9.05
CA PHE A 26 -8.95 -10.14 -9.98
C PHE A 26 -10.23 -9.58 -9.37
N THR A 27 -10.35 -9.57 -8.03
CA THR A 27 -11.55 -9.05 -7.37
C THR A 27 -11.36 -7.68 -6.74
N GLY A 28 -10.12 -7.20 -6.56
CA GLY A 28 -9.85 -5.95 -5.87
C GLY A 28 -10.16 -4.73 -6.72
N GLU A 29 -10.64 -3.67 -6.09
CA GLU A 29 -11.06 -2.46 -6.80
C GLU A 29 -9.90 -1.76 -7.50
N TYR A 30 -8.67 -1.96 -7.04
CA TYR A 30 -7.51 -1.28 -7.64
C TYR A 30 -6.71 -2.15 -8.59
N ASN A 31 -7.17 -3.37 -8.87
CA ASN A 31 -6.43 -4.28 -9.76
C ASN A 31 -6.20 -3.65 -11.15
N ASP A 32 -7.26 -3.15 -11.77
CA ASP A 32 -7.21 -2.53 -13.09
C ASP A 32 -7.36 -1.01 -13.02
N PHE A 33 -6.86 -0.40 -11.96
CA PHE A 33 -7.03 1.02 -11.67
C PHE A 33 -5.69 1.74 -11.89
N PHE A 34 -5.65 2.73 -12.80
CA PHE A 34 -4.41 3.41 -13.16
C PHE A 34 -4.52 4.94 -13.17
N GLU A 35 -5.38 5.50 -12.33
CA GLU A 35 -5.49 6.95 -12.22
C GLU A 35 -4.31 7.54 -11.45
N ALA A 36 -4.02 8.83 -11.72
CA ALA A 36 -2.88 9.52 -11.11
C ALA A 36 -3.18 9.90 -9.66
N GLY A 37 -2.32 9.50 -8.74
CA GLY A 37 -2.49 9.80 -7.33
C GLY A 37 -1.52 9.01 -6.48
N VAL A 38 -1.89 8.85 -5.21
CA VAL A 38 -1.10 8.13 -4.22
C VAL A 38 -1.98 7.08 -3.54
N PHE A 39 -1.41 5.90 -3.34
CA PHE A 39 -2.06 4.84 -2.58
C PHE A 39 -1.54 4.88 -1.15
N ILE A 40 -2.45 5.01 -0.19
CA ILE A 40 -2.11 5.09 1.23
C ILE A 40 -2.56 3.82 1.94
N CYS A 41 -2.02 3.61 3.15
CA CYS A 41 -2.44 2.49 3.99
C CYS A 41 -3.89 2.70 4.43
N ARG A 42 -4.73 1.70 4.23
CA ARG A 42 -6.15 1.83 4.59
C ARG A 42 -6.34 1.92 6.11
N ALA A 43 -5.41 1.37 6.88
CA ALA A 43 -5.52 1.38 8.34
C ALA A 43 -5.03 2.68 8.96
N CYS A 44 -3.81 3.13 8.60
CA CYS A 44 -3.19 4.28 9.27
C CYS A 44 -3.02 5.51 8.37
N GLU A 45 -3.33 5.37 7.08
CA GLU A 45 -3.29 6.43 6.07
C GLU A 45 -1.88 6.93 5.73
N ALA A 46 -0.85 6.17 6.08
CA ALA A 46 0.50 6.50 5.66
C ALA A 46 0.65 6.32 4.14
N PRO A 47 1.32 7.24 3.43
CA PRO A 47 1.56 7.06 1.99
C PRO A 47 2.45 5.85 1.73
N LEU A 48 2.09 5.04 0.74
CA LEU A 48 2.80 3.81 0.45
C LEU A 48 3.37 3.78 -0.97
N TYR A 49 2.53 4.08 -1.97
CA TYR A 49 2.91 3.94 -3.38
C TYR A 49 2.38 5.08 -4.21
N GLU A 50 3.19 5.54 -5.16
CA GLU A 50 2.71 6.50 -6.17
C GLU A 50 2.20 5.75 -7.39
N SER A 51 1.19 6.33 -8.04
CA SER A 51 0.55 5.71 -9.18
C SER A 51 1.50 5.44 -10.35
N ASN A 52 2.57 6.23 -10.48
CA ASN A 52 3.53 6.05 -11.57
C ASN A 52 4.38 4.80 -11.41
N THR A 53 4.33 4.14 -10.24
CA THR A 53 5.02 2.86 -10.05
C THR A 53 4.09 1.66 -10.23
N LYS A 54 2.79 1.91 -10.45
CA LYS A 54 1.82 0.83 -10.65
C LYS A 54 1.88 0.34 -12.08
N PHE A 55 1.85 -0.98 -12.26
CA PHE A 55 1.87 -1.58 -13.58
C PHE A 55 0.98 -2.82 -13.63
N ASN A 56 0.61 -3.23 -14.84
CA ASN A 56 -0.23 -4.41 -15.03
C ASN A 56 0.66 -5.64 -15.16
N SER A 57 0.73 -6.44 -14.10
CA SER A 57 1.53 -7.67 -14.10
C SER A 57 0.73 -8.89 -14.52
N GLY A 58 -0.60 -8.78 -14.58
CA GLY A 58 -1.46 -9.92 -14.89
C GLY A 58 -1.64 -10.89 -13.74
N CYS A 59 -1.14 -10.59 -12.54
CA CYS A 59 -1.19 -11.54 -11.43
C CYS A 59 -2.53 -11.57 -10.69
N GLY A 60 -3.39 -10.58 -10.92
CA GLY A 60 -4.69 -10.52 -10.26
C GLY A 60 -4.76 -9.63 -9.04
N TRP A 61 -3.67 -8.95 -8.70
CA TRP A 61 -3.60 -7.99 -7.60
C TRP A 61 -2.89 -6.73 -8.07
N PRO A 62 -3.17 -5.57 -7.46
CA PRO A 62 -2.41 -4.36 -7.77
C PRO A 62 -0.91 -4.59 -7.62
N SER A 63 -0.15 -4.16 -8.61
CA SER A 63 1.30 -4.39 -8.65
C SER A 63 2.03 -3.08 -8.78
N PHE A 64 3.10 -2.91 -7.99
CA PHE A 64 3.94 -1.71 -7.99
C PHE A 64 5.39 -2.15 -8.05
N ASP A 65 6.22 -1.42 -8.79
CA ASP A 65 7.64 -1.78 -8.90
C ASP A 65 8.52 -0.98 -7.95
N ASP A 66 7.96 -0.07 -7.16
CA ASP A 66 8.71 0.66 -6.15
C ASP A 66 7.76 1.19 -5.08
N GLU A 67 8.26 1.34 -3.88
CA GLU A 67 7.51 1.96 -2.77
C GLU A 67 8.07 3.35 -2.48
N LEU A 68 7.29 4.16 -1.76
CA LEU A 68 7.81 5.42 -1.24
C LEU A 68 8.87 5.13 -0.18
N ALA A 69 9.79 6.07 0.02
CA ALA A 69 10.91 5.87 0.94
C ALA A 69 10.41 5.50 2.33
N ARG A 70 10.90 4.40 2.88
CA ARG A 70 10.59 3.90 4.23
C ARG A 70 9.11 3.61 4.45
N ALA A 71 8.35 3.39 3.37
CA ALA A 71 6.90 3.18 3.50
C ALA A 71 6.56 1.77 3.96
N VAL A 72 7.38 0.78 3.60
CA VAL A 72 7.08 -0.62 3.91
C VAL A 72 8.25 -1.28 4.63
N VAL A 73 7.93 -2.33 5.40
CA VAL A 73 8.92 -3.21 6.00
C VAL A 73 8.73 -4.60 5.43
N ARG A 74 9.79 -5.39 5.41
CA ARG A 74 9.81 -6.72 4.81
C ARG A 74 10.06 -7.78 5.87
N TYR A 75 9.30 -8.87 5.78
CA TYR A 75 9.46 -10.03 6.67
C TYR A 75 9.54 -11.29 5.85
N GLU A 76 10.34 -12.25 6.29
CA GLU A 76 10.36 -13.56 5.68
C GLU A 76 9.06 -14.30 6.01
N ASP A 77 8.41 -14.85 4.99
CA ASP A 77 7.14 -15.57 5.13
C ASP A 77 7.36 -17.02 4.69
N LEU A 78 7.30 -17.93 5.65
CA LEU A 78 7.53 -19.36 5.42
C LEU A 78 6.24 -20.16 5.31
N SER A 79 5.09 -19.50 5.33
CA SER A 79 3.80 -20.18 5.27
C SER A 79 3.60 -20.92 3.94
N GLY A 80 2.84 -21.99 3.96
CA GLY A 80 2.54 -22.77 2.77
C GLY A 80 3.73 -23.54 2.21
N GLY A 81 4.79 -23.73 2.98
CA GLY A 81 5.97 -24.46 2.55
C GLY A 81 6.83 -23.74 1.53
N ARG A 82 6.61 -22.44 1.37
CA ARG A 82 7.40 -21.61 0.43
C ARG A 82 8.08 -20.48 1.19
N VAL A 83 9.18 -19.98 0.64
CA VAL A 83 9.85 -18.80 1.16
C VAL A 83 9.42 -17.61 0.31
N ARG A 84 8.71 -16.68 0.92
CA ARG A 84 8.29 -15.43 0.27
C ARG A 84 8.68 -14.26 1.16
N THR A 85 8.63 -13.05 0.61
CA THR A 85 8.88 -11.83 1.37
C THR A 85 7.56 -11.09 1.55
N GLU A 86 7.08 -11.08 2.78
CA GLU A 86 5.87 -10.34 3.14
C GLU A 86 6.20 -8.86 3.27
N ILE A 87 5.28 -7.98 2.82
CA ILE A 87 5.42 -6.55 3.03
C ILE A 87 4.28 -6.04 3.89
N CYS A 88 4.65 -5.17 4.84
CA CYS A 88 3.71 -4.54 5.77
C CYS A 88 3.95 -3.04 5.80
N CYS A 89 2.93 -2.30 6.20
CA CYS A 89 3.05 -0.86 6.37
C CYS A 89 4.06 -0.56 7.48
N ALA A 90 5.03 0.31 7.20
CA ALA A 90 6.07 0.62 8.17
C ALA A 90 5.51 1.35 9.40
N LYS A 91 4.38 2.05 9.27
CA LYS A 91 3.82 2.83 10.37
C LYS A 91 2.97 1.97 11.30
N CYS A 92 2.05 1.16 10.76
CA CYS A 92 1.11 0.40 11.60
C CYS A 92 1.36 -1.11 11.58
N ASP A 93 2.29 -1.57 10.76
CA ASP A 93 2.64 -2.98 10.58
C ASP A 93 1.50 -3.81 9.98
N GLY A 94 0.52 -3.15 9.38
CA GLY A 94 -0.58 -3.85 8.71
C GLY A 94 -0.10 -4.59 7.46
N HIS A 95 -0.66 -5.78 7.24
CA HIS A 95 -0.26 -6.61 6.11
C HIS A 95 -0.70 -6.00 4.78
N LEU A 96 0.22 -5.88 3.83
CA LEU A 96 -0.07 -5.36 2.50
C LEU A 96 -0.11 -6.48 1.46
N GLY A 97 0.86 -7.37 1.46
CA GLY A 97 1.00 -8.43 0.50
C GLY A 97 2.40 -9.00 0.51
N HIS A 98 2.95 -9.21 -0.67
CA HIS A 98 4.30 -9.79 -0.83
C HIS A 98 5.04 -9.05 -1.93
N VAL A 99 6.37 -9.05 -1.85
CA VAL A 99 7.23 -8.48 -2.89
C VAL A 99 8.04 -9.60 -3.52
N PHE A 100 8.15 -9.56 -4.85
CA PHE A 100 8.89 -10.53 -5.65
C PHE A 100 9.96 -9.79 -6.44
N GLU A 101 11.14 -10.38 -6.56
CA GLU A 101 12.26 -9.79 -7.30
C GLU A 101 12.77 -10.78 -8.32
N GLY A 102 13.36 -10.27 -9.40
CA GLY A 102 13.98 -11.11 -10.41
C GLY A 102 13.08 -11.53 -11.54
N GLU A 103 11.84 -11.07 -11.60
CA GLU A 103 10.90 -11.44 -12.66
C GLU A 103 11.12 -10.65 -13.94
N GLN A 104 11.82 -9.53 -13.86
CA GLN A 104 12.21 -8.70 -15.01
C GLN A 104 11.04 -8.16 -15.82
N ILE A 105 9.92 -7.85 -15.13
CA ILE A 105 8.76 -7.26 -15.78
C ILE A 105 8.97 -5.76 -16.02
N THR A 106 9.58 -5.07 -15.06
CA THR A 106 9.91 -3.65 -15.18
C THR A 106 11.41 -3.44 -14.97
N ALA A 107 11.87 -2.22 -15.24
CA ALA A 107 13.28 -1.89 -15.06
C ALA A 107 13.75 -2.01 -13.61
N LYS A 108 12.84 -1.80 -12.65
CA LYS A 108 13.16 -1.94 -11.22
C LYS A 108 13.30 -3.39 -10.79
N ASN A 109 12.81 -4.32 -11.59
CA ASN A 109 12.92 -5.75 -11.35
C ASN A 109 12.31 -6.19 -10.01
N ARG A 110 11.29 -5.47 -9.56
CA ARG A 110 10.54 -5.78 -8.34
C ARG A 110 9.05 -5.72 -8.63
N ARG A 111 8.30 -6.55 -7.94
CA ARG A 111 6.83 -6.50 -8.01
C ARG A 111 6.28 -6.62 -6.59
N HIS A 112 5.79 -5.49 -6.07
CA HIS A 112 5.00 -5.46 -4.85
C HIS A 112 3.59 -5.86 -5.21
N CYS A 113 3.15 -7.02 -4.75
CA CYS A 113 1.82 -7.54 -5.00
C CYS A 113 0.98 -7.23 -3.77
N VAL A 114 0.04 -6.29 -3.89
CA VAL A 114 -0.64 -5.68 -2.75
C VAL A 114 -2.14 -5.95 -2.84
N ASN A 115 -2.76 -6.28 -1.71
CA ASN A 115 -4.21 -6.43 -1.65
C ASN A 115 -4.89 -5.07 -1.76
N SER A 116 -5.93 -4.95 -2.60
CA SER A 116 -6.69 -3.70 -2.72
C SER A 116 -7.27 -3.28 -1.36
N LEU A 117 -7.68 -4.24 -0.54
CA LEU A 117 -8.25 -3.95 0.77
C LEU A 117 -7.23 -3.40 1.76
N SER A 118 -5.94 -3.48 1.45
CA SER A 118 -4.88 -2.92 2.30
C SER A 118 -4.57 -1.47 2.00
N ILE A 119 -5.04 -0.95 0.86
CA ILE A 119 -4.68 0.38 0.40
C ILE A 119 -5.93 1.19 0.05
N LYS A 120 -5.74 2.50 -0.06
CA LYS A 120 -6.80 3.45 -0.41
C LYS A 120 -6.20 4.49 -1.35
N PHE A 121 -6.92 4.83 -2.42
CA PHE A 121 -6.43 5.76 -3.42
C PHE A 121 -6.81 7.20 -3.09
N ILE A 122 -5.83 8.11 -3.22
CA ILE A 122 -6.03 9.56 -3.06
C ILE A 122 -5.61 10.22 -4.38
N PRO A 123 -6.54 10.86 -5.10
CA PRO A 123 -6.18 11.53 -6.37
C PRO A 123 -5.23 12.70 -6.15
N HIS A 124 -4.40 12.99 -7.13
CA HIS A 124 -3.45 14.11 -7.05
C HIS A 124 -4.11 15.46 -6.82
N ASN A 125 -5.29 15.69 -7.39
CA ASN A 125 -5.97 16.96 -7.19
C ASN A 125 -6.37 17.21 -5.73
N HIS A 126 -6.64 16.15 -4.96
CA HIS A 126 -6.88 16.28 -3.53
C HIS A 126 -5.59 16.63 -2.77
N LEU A 127 -4.46 16.10 -3.22
CA LEU A 127 -3.17 16.40 -2.59
C LEU A 127 -2.76 17.86 -2.81
N GLN A 128 -3.12 18.43 -3.93
CA GLN A 128 -2.78 19.82 -4.25
C GLN A 128 -3.56 20.82 -3.39
N THR A 129 -4.73 20.46 -2.95
CA THR A 129 -5.53 21.37 -2.10
C THR A 129 -5.22 21.23 -0.63
N ALA A 130 -4.57 20.17 -0.28
CA ALA A 130 -4.13 19.99 1.10
C ALA A 130 -2.88 20.82 1.30
N THR A 131 -2.81 21.82 1.73
CA THR A 131 -1.59 22.49 1.77
C THR A 131 -0.70 22.40 2.92
N PHE A 132 -0.55 22.42 2.56
CA PHE A 132 0.40 21.94 3.21
C PHE A 132 1.15 22.45 3.65
N GLY A 133 0.75 22.82 3.54
CA GLY A 133 1.65 22.85 4.06
C GLY A 133 2.23 22.42 4.41
N ALA A 134 1.99 22.49 4.00
CA ALA A 134 2.79 21.69 4.25
C ALA A 134 3.17 21.02 4.08
N GLY A 135 3.04 21.09 3.83
CA GLY A 135 3.75 20.12 3.58
C GLY A 135 3.61 19.54 3.45
N CYS A 136 3.23 19.33 3.23
CA CYS A 136 3.30 18.37 3.12
C CYS A 136 3.08 17.91 3.12
N PHE A 137 2.53 17.94 3.10
CA PHE A 137 2.53 16.99 3.08
C PHE A 137 2.42 16.89 3.45
N TRP A 138 2.35 17.47 3.41
CA TRP A 138 2.38 16.82 3.63
C TRP A 138 2.27 16.70 3.91
N HIS A 139 1.95 16.88 3.77
CA HIS A 139 2.01 16.31 3.90
C HIS A 139 1.58 16.25 4.07
N VAL A 140 1.41 16.51 4.44
CA VAL A 140 1.43 16.13 4.72
C VAL A 140 1.17 16.20 5.15
N GLU A 141 0.97 16.42 5.40
CA GLU A 141 1.20 16.21 5.85
C GLU A 141 0.84 16.38 5.98
N LYS A 142 0.68 16.63 5.95
CA LYS A 142 0.70 16.50 5.92
C LYS A 142 0.15 16.44 5.50
N LEU A 143 -0.16 16.35 5.40
CA LEU A 143 -0.17 15.98 4.92
C LEU A 143 -0.71 16.08 4.98
N PHE A 144 -1.22 15.98 5.12
CA PHE A 144 -1.21 15.67 5.07
C PHE A 144 -1.59 16.12 5.73
N ARG A 145 -1.80 16.32 6.09
CA ARG A 145 -1.68 16.41 6.48
C ARG A 145 -1.66 16.81 6.74
N GLU A 146 -1.76 16.93 7.08
CA GLU A 146 -1.31 17.00 7.09
C GLU A 146 -1.36 17.22 7.17
N THR A 147 -1.79 17.18 7.54
CA THR A 147 -1.38 17.10 7.36
C THR A 147 -1.48 17.41 7.55
N THR A 148 -1.67 17.68 7.82
CA THR A 148 -1.18 17.74 7.90
C THR A 148 -1.10 17.95 7.91
N GLY A 149 -1.63 18.74 8.05
CA GLY A 149 -0.76 18.72 8.06
C GLY A 149 -0.75 18.78 7.83
#